data_d5e4d9a8308932859ab0418b441b02c0
#
_entry.id   d5e4d9a8308932859ab0418b441b02c0
#
_cell.length_a   1.000
_cell.length_b   1.000
_cell.length_c   1.000
_cell.angle_alpha   90.00
_cell.angle_beta   90.00
_cell.angle_gamma   90.00
#
_symmetry.space_group_name_H-M   'P 1'
#
loop_
_entity.id
_entity.type
_entity.pdbx_description
1 polymer ?
#
loop_
_entity_poly.entity_id
_entity_poly.type
_entity_poly.pdbx_seq_one_letter_code
_entity_poly.pdbx_strand_id
1 'polypeptide(L)'
;MVNMEKRIAVYGGAFDPLTVAHEAIIEYLLENYPEVHVYLTENDEKRYNASFQDRYGMLITRFPKLNIHKQSVRTFDLLETVYGNYVTGSEKKDPGIDHIIGMDELEALLAGKWKDSEKLIGKYSIRVFNRGRNFNFHTELGDRGDIKPIFVNVPDVSSTAVRSDMFMNPMYEGTAVSPQVLGYIFRHGLYHQDNPVNHWADEHRELANYKPGDYPKPSVTVTSVVINGIGEPTIGREDQVLLVRRKRWPFAGYWALPGGFTNPHEPIEDCGCRELNEETGLVVYPNQVRQLKVYIPEDPRESVPGHWAYDVGVYVRGTFGPVQGGDDAAEAAWFPLSVARRTRLAFHHNRMLEDYVKAIGR
;
A
#
# COMPACT_ATOMS: atom_id res chain seq x y z
N MET A 1 -18.29 -21.13 30.44
CA MET A 1 -17.60 -20.86 29.15
C MET A 1 -18.42 -19.78 28.45
N VAL A 2 -17.85 -18.61 28.24
CA VAL A 2 -18.50 -17.56 27.41
C VAL A 2 -18.54 -18.11 26.00
N ASN A 3 -19.72 -18.05 25.35
CA ASN A 3 -19.84 -18.51 23.96
C ASN A 3 -19.05 -17.57 23.06
N MET A 4 -17.84 -17.96 22.67
CA MET A 4 -16.92 -17.16 21.84
C MET A 4 -17.38 -17.09 20.36
N GLU A 5 -18.33 -17.94 19.94
CA GLU A 5 -18.80 -18.05 18.54
C GLU A 5 -19.45 -16.78 17.95
N LYS A 6 -19.63 -15.74 18.76
CA LYS A 6 -20.26 -14.47 18.32
C LYS A 6 -19.47 -13.22 18.71
N ARG A 7 -18.26 -13.37 19.26
CA ARG A 7 -17.47 -12.23 19.71
C ARG A 7 -16.44 -11.81 18.68
N ILE A 8 -16.15 -10.53 18.63
CA ILE A 8 -15.15 -9.93 17.74
C ILE A 8 -13.92 -9.58 18.58
N ALA A 9 -12.74 -9.99 18.12
CA ALA A 9 -11.49 -9.59 18.73
C ALA A 9 -10.97 -8.29 18.07
N VAL A 10 -10.63 -7.31 18.89
CA VAL A 10 -9.99 -6.05 18.47
C VAL A 10 -8.63 -5.94 19.14
N TYR A 11 -7.57 -6.04 18.35
CA TYR A 11 -6.19 -6.02 18.83
C TYR A 11 -5.41 -4.86 18.20
N GLY A 12 -4.94 -3.94 19.04
CA GLY A 12 -4.16 -2.77 18.62
C GLY A 12 -2.68 -2.95 18.93
N GLY A 13 -1.81 -2.42 18.07
CA GLY A 13 -0.38 -2.46 18.33
C GLY A 13 0.44 -1.63 17.33
N ALA A 14 1.68 -1.36 17.71
CA ALA A 14 2.65 -0.67 16.86
C ALA A 14 3.24 -1.59 15.79
N PHE A 15 3.49 -2.86 16.14
CA PHE A 15 4.14 -3.89 15.31
C PHE A 15 5.43 -3.39 14.63
N ASP A 16 6.31 -2.80 15.42
CA ASP A 16 7.52 -2.12 14.97
C ASP A 16 8.81 -2.75 15.57
N PRO A 17 9.26 -3.92 15.08
CA PRO A 17 8.65 -4.81 14.10
C PRO A 17 7.54 -5.72 14.65
N LEU A 18 6.86 -6.42 13.74
CA LEU A 18 6.06 -7.61 14.06
C LEU A 18 7.00 -8.71 14.60
N THR A 19 6.77 -9.16 15.83
CA THR A 19 7.59 -10.20 16.49
C THR A 19 6.81 -11.49 16.62
N VAL A 20 7.49 -12.61 16.88
CA VAL A 20 6.85 -13.91 17.15
C VAL A 20 5.86 -13.86 18.34
N ALA A 21 6.04 -12.93 19.27
CA ALA A 21 5.08 -12.70 20.35
C ALA A 21 3.76 -12.14 19.83
N HIS A 22 3.81 -11.17 18.92
CA HIS A 22 2.61 -10.63 18.26
C HIS A 22 1.95 -11.68 17.36
N GLU A 23 2.76 -12.48 16.65
CA GLU A 23 2.27 -13.56 15.79
C GLU A 23 1.50 -14.60 16.60
N ALA A 24 2.04 -15.07 17.71
CA ALA A 24 1.38 -16.03 18.59
C ALA A 24 0.02 -15.51 19.11
N ILE A 25 -0.06 -14.22 19.42
CA ILE A 25 -1.31 -13.57 19.80
C ILE A 25 -2.31 -13.59 18.64
N ILE A 26 -1.89 -13.14 17.45
CA ILE A 26 -2.76 -13.07 16.26
C ILE A 26 -3.23 -14.49 15.88
N GLU A 27 -2.36 -15.48 15.88
CA GLU A 27 -2.69 -16.89 15.61
C GLU A 27 -3.75 -17.40 16.59
N TYR A 28 -3.55 -17.20 17.89
CA TYR A 28 -4.55 -17.56 18.90
C TYR A 28 -5.91 -16.89 18.63
N LEU A 29 -5.92 -15.60 18.29
CA LEU A 29 -7.15 -14.89 18.01
C LEU A 29 -7.86 -15.45 16.78
N LEU A 30 -7.14 -15.75 15.71
CA LEU A 30 -7.69 -16.33 14.48
C LEU A 30 -8.26 -17.74 14.70
N GLU A 31 -7.74 -18.51 15.66
CA GLU A 31 -8.24 -19.83 16.01
C GLU A 31 -9.49 -19.77 16.92
N ASN A 32 -9.63 -18.73 17.73
CA ASN A 32 -10.65 -18.69 18.80
C ASN A 32 -11.77 -17.66 18.57
N TYR A 33 -11.65 -16.78 17.59
CA TYR A 33 -12.67 -15.78 17.28
C TYR A 33 -13.12 -15.89 15.83
N PRO A 34 -14.42 -15.77 15.55
CA PRO A 34 -14.94 -15.79 14.18
C PRO A 34 -14.49 -14.57 13.36
N GLU A 35 -14.16 -13.47 14.05
CA GLU A 35 -13.73 -12.25 13.41
C GLU A 35 -12.66 -11.55 14.27
N VAL A 36 -11.55 -11.18 13.60
CA VAL A 36 -10.40 -10.54 14.22
C VAL A 36 -10.04 -9.28 13.45
N HIS A 37 -9.99 -8.15 14.14
CA HIS A 37 -9.53 -6.88 13.61
C HIS A 37 -8.23 -6.46 14.29
N VAL A 38 -7.19 -6.27 13.49
CA VAL A 38 -5.91 -5.73 13.97
C VAL A 38 -5.81 -4.26 13.59
N TYR A 39 -5.55 -3.43 14.58
CA TYR A 39 -5.40 -1.99 14.41
C TYR A 39 -3.94 -1.59 14.56
N LEU A 40 -3.36 -1.18 13.45
CA LEU A 40 -2.01 -0.65 13.40
C LEU A 40 -2.01 0.79 13.90
N THR A 41 -1.42 1.00 15.09
CA THR A 41 -1.43 2.32 15.74
C THR A 41 -0.55 3.30 14.99
N GLU A 42 -1.07 4.51 14.81
CA GLU A 42 -0.32 5.65 14.31
C GLU A 42 -0.65 6.86 15.18
N ASN A 43 0.33 7.30 15.95
CA ASN A 43 0.21 8.41 16.88
C ASN A 43 1.33 9.40 16.58
N ASP A 44 0.98 10.64 16.31
CA ASP A 44 1.90 11.73 15.97
C ASP A 44 2.91 12.03 17.11
N GLU A 45 2.55 11.66 18.35
CA GLU A 45 3.43 11.83 19.52
C GLU A 45 4.44 10.68 19.67
N LYS A 46 4.19 9.53 19.00
CA LYS A 46 5.03 8.33 19.08
C LYS A 46 5.94 8.22 17.86
N ARG A 47 7.24 8.12 18.09
CA ARG A 47 8.20 7.83 17.03
C ARG A 47 8.23 6.33 16.74
N TYR A 48 8.00 5.99 15.48
CA TYR A 48 8.15 4.65 14.95
C TYR A 48 9.47 4.55 14.17
N ASN A 49 10.09 3.36 14.17
CA ASN A 49 11.34 3.12 13.43
C ASN A 49 11.09 2.55 12.03
N ALA A 50 9.87 2.12 11.75
CA ALA A 50 9.42 1.77 10.40
C ALA A 50 8.16 2.57 10.04
N SER A 51 8.00 2.87 8.75
CA SER A 51 6.83 3.57 8.25
C SER A 51 5.53 2.80 8.52
N PHE A 52 4.38 3.46 8.40
CA PHE A 52 3.09 2.77 8.47
C PHE A 52 3.01 1.64 7.42
N GLN A 53 3.42 1.93 6.18
CA GLN A 53 3.42 0.99 5.06
C GLN A 53 4.31 -0.23 5.33
N ASP A 54 5.48 -0.04 5.92
CA ASP A 54 6.37 -1.15 6.25
C ASP A 54 5.80 -2.02 7.39
N ARG A 55 5.22 -1.40 8.42
CA ARG A 55 4.58 -2.12 9.52
C ARG A 55 3.34 -2.88 9.03
N TYR A 56 2.56 -2.28 8.13
CA TYR A 56 1.45 -2.93 7.43
C TYR A 56 1.96 -4.07 6.53
N GLY A 57 3.03 -3.82 5.78
CA GLY A 57 3.67 -4.80 4.90
C GLY A 57 4.16 -6.05 5.65
N MET A 58 4.74 -5.89 6.84
CA MET A 58 5.13 -7.01 7.70
C MET A 58 3.90 -7.84 8.11
N LEU A 59 2.81 -7.20 8.51
CA LEU A 59 1.56 -7.88 8.90
C LEU A 59 0.96 -8.68 7.74
N ILE A 60 0.78 -8.08 6.56
CA ILE A 60 0.18 -8.79 5.42
C ILE A 60 1.10 -9.87 4.84
N THR A 61 2.42 -9.71 4.95
CA THR A 61 3.38 -10.75 4.55
C THR A 61 3.18 -12.02 5.39
N ARG A 62 2.91 -11.88 6.67
CA ARG A 62 2.73 -13.00 7.59
C ARG A 62 1.27 -13.48 7.63
N PHE A 63 0.31 -12.57 7.53
CA PHE A 63 -1.13 -12.83 7.63
C PHE A 63 -1.90 -12.21 6.46
N PRO A 64 -1.85 -12.78 5.24
CA PRO A 64 -2.42 -12.18 4.03
C PRO A 64 -3.94 -11.94 4.04
N LYS A 65 -4.67 -12.62 4.94
CA LYS A 65 -6.14 -12.54 5.05
C LYS A 65 -6.61 -11.79 6.30
N LEU A 66 -5.69 -11.19 7.07
CA LEU A 66 -6.02 -10.49 8.29
C LEU A 66 -6.70 -9.14 7.98
N ASN A 67 -7.75 -8.82 8.73
CA ASN A 67 -8.37 -7.51 8.66
C ASN A 67 -7.51 -6.49 9.41
N ILE A 68 -6.75 -5.70 8.67
CA ILE A 68 -5.82 -4.71 9.23
C ILE A 68 -6.35 -3.32 8.94
N HIS A 69 -6.40 -2.48 10.00
CA HIS A 69 -6.91 -1.13 9.94
C HIS A 69 -5.88 -0.14 10.50
N LYS A 70 -5.95 1.11 10.05
CA LYS A 70 -5.20 2.22 10.65
C LYS A 70 -5.93 2.73 11.89
N GLN A 71 -5.22 2.83 13.02
CA GLN A 71 -5.73 3.49 14.21
C GLN A 71 -5.14 4.90 14.32
N SER A 72 -5.93 5.89 14.00
CA SER A 72 -5.61 7.32 14.16
C SER A 72 -6.44 8.02 15.23
N VAL A 73 -7.32 7.28 15.92
CA VAL A 73 -8.20 7.76 16.96
C VAL A 73 -7.93 7.04 18.28
N ARG A 74 -8.49 7.55 19.38
CA ARG A 74 -8.36 6.92 20.69
C ARG A 74 -9.04 5.56 20.73
N THR A 75 -8.56 4.69 21.60
CA THR A 75 -9.07 3.32 21.73
C THR A 75 -10.59 3.29 22.02
N PHE A 76 -11.10 4.17 22.88
CA PHE A 76 -12.54 4.21 23.18
C PHE A 76 -13.35 4.57 21.93
N ASP A 77 -12.97 5.62 21.22
CA ASP A 77 -13.66 6.06 19.98
C ASP A 77 -13.57 5.02 18.88
N LEU A 78 -12.45 4.29 18.81
CA LEU A 78 -12.25 3.17 17.91
C LEU A 78 -13.27 2.05 18.19
N LEU A 79 -13.37 1.62 19.45
CA LEU A 79 -14.30 0.55 19.84
C LEU A 79 -15.76 0.97 19.64
N GLU A 80 -16.11 2.24 19.87
CA GLU A 80 -17.44 2.80 19.55
C GLU A 80 -17.71 2.71 18.04
N THR A 81 -16.73 3.01 17.20
CA THR A 81 -16.86 2.92 15.75
C THR A 81 -17.04 1.47 15.30
N VAL A 82 -16.23 0.55 15.82
CA VAL A 82 -16.36 -0.88 15.54
C VAL A 82 -17.75 -1.37 15.96
N TYR A 83 -18.17 -1.07 17.20
CA TYR A 83 -19.50 -1.44 17.70
C TYR A 83 -20.63 -0.88 16.83
N GLY A 84 -20.55 0.41 16.46
CA GLY A 84 -21.54 1.07 15.61
C GLY A 84 -21.75 0.39 14.26
N ASN A 85 -20.68 -0.09 13.64
CA ASN A 85 -20.74 -0.79 12.35
C ASN A 85 -21.56 -2.08 12.40
N TYR A 86 -21.63 -2.75 13.55
CA TYR A 86 -22.38 -4.00 13.72
C TYR A 86 -23.82 -3.77 14.21
N VAL A 87 -24.09 -2.69 14.93
CA VAL A 87 -25.42 -2.41 15.49
C VAL A 87 -26.33 -1.70 14.49
N THR A 88 -25.79 -0.97 13.52
CA THR A 88 -26.54 -0.20 12.51
C THR A 88 -26.97 -1.04 11.29
N GLY A 89 -26.49 -2.29 11.15
CA GLY A 89 -26.93 -3.20 10.09
C GLY A 89 -28.35 -3.71 10.30
N SER A 90 -28.97 -4.24 9.23
CA SER A 90 -30.35 -4.77 9.22
C SER A 90 -30.60 -5.95 10.17
N GLU A 91 -29.56 -6.58 10.67
CA GLU A 91 -29.60 -7.57 11.74
C GLU A 91 -28.94 -6.98 13.01
N LYS A 92 -29.75 -6.50 13.94
CA LYS A 92 -29.30 -6.04 15.27
C LYS A 92 -28.76 -7.22 16.10
N LYS A 93 -27.55 -7.64 15.82
CA LYS A 93 -26.79 -8.57 16.66
C LYS A 93 -25.73 -7.75 17.38
N ASP A 94 -25.79 -7.72 18.72
CA ASP A 94 -24.67 -7.26 19.55
C ASP A 94 -23.61 -8.37 19.56
N PRO A 95 -22.52 -8.25 18.80
CA PRO A 95 -21.54 -9.34 18.68
C PRO A 95 -20.69 -9.47 19.93
N GLY A 96 -20.76 -8.50 20.86
CA GLY A 96 -19.80 -8.36 21.95
C GLY A 96 -18.36 -8.15 21.43
N ILE A 97 -17.71 -7.13 21.91
CA ILE A 97 -16.32 -6.83 21.54
C ILE A 97 -15.40 -7.22 22.68
N ASP A 98 -14.37 -8.00 22.36
CA ASP A 98 -13.22 -8.24 23.23
C ASP A 98 -12.05 -7.33 22.79
N HIS A 99 -11.71 -6.39 23.63
CA HIS A 99 -10.51 -5.58 23.44
C HIS A 99 -9.29 -6.33 23.98
N ILE A 100 -8.34 -6.58 23.12
CA ILE A 100 -7.18 -7.44 23.38
C ILE A 100 -5.97 -6.56 23.71
N ILE A 101 -5.40 -6.75 24.89
CA ILE A 101 -4.24 -5.98 25.38
C ILE A 101 -3.19 -6.86 26.06
N GLY A 102 -1.97 -6.34 26.20
CA GLY A 102 -0.92 -6.92 27.03
C GLY A 102 -0.99 -6.47 28.49
N MET A 103 -0.17 -7.10 29.36
CA MET A 103 -0.11 -6.75 30.78
C MET A 103 0.34 -5.30 31.02
N ASP A 104 1.31 -4.80 30.26
CA ASP A 104 1.80 -3.42 30.41
C ASP A 104 0.71 -2.39 30.06
N GLU A 105 -0.13 -2.73 29.09
CA GLU A 105 -1.28 -1.93 28.68
C GLU A 105 -2.40 -1.97 29.74
N LEU A 106 -2.62 -3.15 30.35
CA LEU A 106 -3.54 -3.28 31.49
C LEU A 106 -3.10 -2.42 32.66
N GLU A 107 -1.83 -2.48 33.07
CA GLU A 107 -1.29 -1.65 34.15
C GLU A 107 -1.48 -0.15 33.85
N ALA A 108 -1.23 0.27 32.62
CA ALA A 108 -1.44 1.65 32.20
C ALA A 108 -2.94 2.05 32.23
N LEU A 109 -3.82 1.15 31.81
CA LEU A 109 -5.28 1.36 31.82
C LEU A 109 -5.79 1.49 33.26
N LEU A 110 -5.41 0.59 34.15
CA LEU A 110 -5.80 0.60 35.57
C LEU A 110 -5.25 1.83 36.33
N ALA A 111 -4.06 2.31 35.94
CA ALA A 111 -3.47 3.53 36.46
C ALA A 111 -4.12 4.82 35.91
N GLY A 112 -5.16 4.72 35.07
CA GLY A 112 -5.83 5.87 34.48
C GLY A 112 -4.99 6.67 33.47
N LYS A 113 -3.91 6.07 32.95
CA LYS A 113 -3.03 6.72 31.95
C LYS A 113 -3.68 6.84 30.57
N TRP A 114 -4.70 6.03 30.31
CA TRP A 114 -5.47 6.13 29.09
C TRP A 114 -6.63 7.08 29.29
N LYS A 115 -6.86 7.93 28.31
CA LYS A 115 -8.06 8.75 28.32
C LYS A 115 -9.29 7.87 28.19
N ASP A 116 -10.33 8.15 28.97
CA ASP A 116 -11.56 7.36 29.04
C ASP A 116 -11.41 5.92 29.62
N SER A 117 -10.36 5.66 30.43
CA SER A 117 -10.10 4.35 31.05
C SER A 117 -11.33 3.74 31.73
N GLU A 118 -12.03 4.51 32.57
CA GLU A 118 -13.20 4.05 33.32
C GLU A 118 -14.37 3.68 32.36
N LYS A 119 -14.55 4.43 31.28
CA LYS A 119 -15.57 4.12 30.27
C LYS A 119 -15.23 2.84 29.50
N LEU A 120 -13.95 2.63 29.17
CA LEU A 120 -13.47 1.41 28.53
C LEU A 120 -13.76 0.19 29.40
N ILE A 121 -13.35 0.23 30.67
CA ILE A 121 -13.55 -0.84 31.64
C ILE A 121 -15.03 -1.11 31.90
N GLY A 122 -15.84 -0.08 31.95
CA GLY A 122 -17.30 -0.21 32.22
C GLY A 122 -18.12 -0.71 31.04
N LYS A 123 -17.63 -0.59 29.80
CA LYS A 123 -18.43 -0.88 28.60
C LYS A 123 -17.97 -2.10 27.82
N TYR A 124 -16.67 -2.35 27.73
CA TYR A 124 -16.08 -3.38 26.88
C TYR A 124 -15.46 -4.51 27.69
N SER A 125 -15.52 -5.72 27.13
CA SER A 125 -14.77 -6.84 27.66
C SER A 125 -13.30 -6.68 27.31
N ILE A 126 -12.42 -6.87 28.29
CA ILE A 126 -10.97 -6.75 28.11
C ILE A 126 -10.34 -8.13 28.28
N ARG A 127 -9.56 -8.55 27.32
CA ARG A 127 -8.84 -9.83 27.33
C ARG A 127 -7.34 -9.54 27.35
N VAL A 128 -6.65 -10.09 28.33
CA VAL A 128 -5.29 -9.72 28.64
C VAL A 128 -4.34 -10.89 28.39
N PHE A 129 -3.38 -10.73 27.51
CA PHE A 129 -2.29 -11.70 27.34
C PHE A 129 -1.28 -11.56 28.47
N ASN A 130 -1.23 -12.61 29.30
CA ASN A 130 -0.27 -12.68 30.40
C ASN A 130 0.97 -13.46 29.96
N ARG A 131 2.11 -12.77 29.82
CA ARG A 131 3.42 -13.35 29.45
C ARG A 131 4.12 -13.98 30.66
N GLY A 132 3.39 -14.79 31.45
CA GLY A 132 3.98 -15.48 32.61
C GLY A 132 4.22 -14.61 33.85
N ARG A 133 3.70 -13.38 33.89
CA ARG A 133 3.75 -12.52 35.08
C ARG A 133 2.80 -13.07 36.16
N ASN A 134 3.27 -13.07 37.43
CA ASN A 134 2.43 -13.37 38.58
C ASN A 134 1.46 -12.20 38.82
N PHE A 135 0.33 -12.20 38.17
CA PHE A 135 -0.77 -11.24 38.37
C PHE A 135 -2.01 -12.01 38.74
N ASN A 136 -2.55 -11.75 39.95
CA ASN A 136 -3.77 -12.38 40.38
C ASN A 136 -4.99 -11.53 39.97
N PHE A 137 -5.57 -11.85 38.82
CA PHE A 137 -6.69 -11.12 38.25
C PHE A 137 -7.88 -11.02 39.24
N HIS A 138 -8.09 -11.99 40.09
CA HIS A 138 -9.21 -11.98 41.02
C HIS A 138 -8.98 -11.01 42.21
N THR A 139 -7.78 -11.01 42.77
CA THR A 139 -7.47 -10.18 43.96
C THR A 139 -7.13 -8.75 43.61
N GLU A 140 -6.57 -8.50 42.40
CA GLU A 140 -6.11 -7.18 42.02
C GLU A 140 -7.17 -6.37 41.26
N LEU A 141 -8.11 -7.04 40.58
CA LEU A 141 -9.17 -6.36 39.82
C LEU A 141 -10.49 -6.27 40.60
N GLY A 142 -10.79 -7.25 41.49
CA GLY A 142 -12.11 -7.30 42.12
C GLY A 142 -13.25 -7.31 41.10
N ASP A 143 -14.24 -6.45 41.33
CA ASP A 143 -15.41 -6.30 40.43
C ASP A 143 -15.22 -5.23 39.33
N ARG A 144 -13.99 -4.88 38.97
CA ARG A 144 -13.72 -3.89 37.93
C ARG A 144 -13.93 -4.46 36.54
N GLY A 145 -15.17 -4.43 36.04
CA GLY A 145 -15.49 -4.75 34.65
C GLY A 145 -15.28 -6.22 34.24
N ASP A 146 -15.44 -6.52 32.98
CA ASP A 146 -15.20 -7.87 32.39
C ASP A 146 -13.75 -7.97 31.88
N ILE A 147 -12.78 -8.04 32.81
CA ILE A 147 -11.35 -8.20 32.51
C ILE A 147 -10.92 -9.62 32.82
N LYS A 148 -10.45 -10.35 31.81
CA LYS A 148 -10.04 -11.76 31.95
C LYS A 148 -8.71 -12.06 31.27
N PRO A 149 -7.89 -12.93 31.87
CA PRO A 149 -6.67 -13.38 31.23
C PRO A 149 -6.94 -14.32 30.05
N ILE A 150 -6.09 -14.22 29.05
CA ILE A 150 -5.90 -15.24 28.01
C ILE A 150 -4.61 -15.96 28.31
N PHE A 151 -4.68 -17.28 28.44
CA PHE A 151 -3.53 -18.13 28.66
C PHE A 151 -3.08 -18.72 27.33
N VAL A 152 -2.07 -18.13 26.73
CA VAL A 152 -1.37 -18.66 25.57
C VAL A 152 0.13 -18.55 25.82
N ASN A 153 0.89 -19.48 25.31
CA ASN A 153 2.34 -19.42 25.41
C ASN A 153 2.88 -18.35 24.45
N VAL A 154 3.01 -17.13 24.94
CA VAL A 154 3.56 -16.00 24.17
C VAL A 154 5.05 -15.91 24.46
N PRO A 155 5.94 -15.98 23.46
CA PRO A 155 7.36 -15.76 23.66
C PRO A 155 7.65 -14.41 24.33
N ASP A 156 8.62 -14.39 25.26
CA ASP A 156 9.04 -13.16 25.92
C ASP A 156 10.00 -12.37 25.03
N VAL A 157 9.42 -11.67 24.09
CA VAL A 157 10.13 -10.87 23.08
C VAL A 157 9.56 -9.47 23.02
N SER A 158 10.42 -8.45 23.08
CA SER A 158 10.03 -7.07 22.89
C SER A 158 10.55 -6.52 21.56
N SER A 159 9.70 -5.76 20.86
CA SER A 159 10.09 -5.08 19.61
C SER A 159 11.28 -4.12 19.82
N THR A 160 11.40 -3.52 20.99
CA THR A 160 12.52 -2.63 21.32
C THR A 160 13.85 -3.38 21.40
N ALA A 161 13.87 -4.55 22.05
CA ALA A 161 15.06 -5.39 22.10
C ALA A 161 15.46 -5.87 20.70
N VAL A 162 14.47 -6.33 19.91
CA VAL A 162 14.70 -6.77 18.52
C VAL A 162 15.30 -5.65 17.66
N ARG A 163 14.78 -4.43 17.74
CA ARG A 163 15.35 -3.29 17.00
C ARG A 163 16.79 -3.01 17.42
N SER A 164 17.07 -3.05 18.72
CA SER A 164 18.42 -2.85 19.24
C SER A 164 19.39 -3.91 18.71
N ASP A 165 18.98 -5.16 18.71
CA ASP A 165 19.80 -6.27 18.21
C ASP A 165 20.05 -6.16 16.70
N MET A 166 19.01 -5.83 15.91
CA MET A 166 19.14 -5.63 14.46
C MET A 166 20.04 -4.43 14.13
N PHE A 167 19.93 -3.36 14.89
CA PHE A 167 20.78 -2.18 14.74
C PHE A 167 22.26 -2.49 14.94
N MET A 168 22.58 -3.33 15.94
CA MET A 168 23.95 -3.73 16.28
C MET A 168 24.47 -4.87 15.40
N ASN A 169 23.59 -5.67 14.81
CA ASN A 169 23.95 -6.84 14.00
C ASN A 169 23.22 -6.82 12.65
N PRO A 170 23.86 -6.31 11.57
CA PRO A 170 23.28 -6.30 10.23
C PRO A 170 22.89 -7.69 9.68
N MET A 171 23.47 -8.75 10.22
CA MET A 171 23.19 -10.15 9.86
C MET A 171 22.34 -10.84 10.93
N TYR A 172 21.33 -10.13 11.46
CA TYR A 172 20.45 -10.65 12.49
C TYR A 172 19.79 -11.98 12.05
N GLU A 173 20.05 -13.03 12.81
CA GLU A 173 19.51 -14.38 12.61
C GLU A 173 18.66 -14.85 13.81
N GLY A 174 18.19 -13.90 14.63
CA GLY A 174 17.44 -14.20 15.85
C GLY A 174 16.05 -14.77 15.57
N THR A 175 15.58 -15.60 16.48
CA THR A 175 14.26 -16.26 16.40
C THR A 175 13.09 -15.39 16.87
N ALA A 176 13.36 -14.14 17.24
CA ALA A 176 12.36 -13.20 17.73
C ALA A 176 11.43 -12.63 16.64
N VAL A 177 11.76 -12.86 15.37
CA VAL A 177 11.01 -12.48 14.19
C VAL A 177 10.91 -13.69 13.28
N SER A 178 9.74 -13.96 12.73
CA SER A 178 9.57 -15.09 11.81
C SER A 178 10.34 -14.89 10.49
N PRO A 179 10.73 -15.98 9.82
CA PRO A 179 11.50 -15.89 8.57
C PRO A 179 10.84 -15.03 7.49
N GLN A 180 9.50 -15.05 7.40
CA GLN A 180 8.74 -14.26 6.43
C GLN A 180 8.89 -12.75 6.71
N VAL A 181 8.73 -12.36 7.98
CA VAL A 181 8.86 -10.97 8.43
C VAL A 181 10.31 -10.52 8.35
N LEU A 182 11.26 -11.39 8.72
CA LEU A 182 12.69 -11.11 8.62
C LEU A 182 13.10 -10.88 7.15
N GLY A 183 12.58 -11.70 6.23
CA GLY A 183 12.79 -11.51 4.80
C GLY A 183 12.21 -10.19 4.27
N TYR A 184 11.07 -9.73 4.81
CA TYR A 184 10.54 -8.40 4.53
C TYR A 184 11.48 -7.30 5.04
N ILE A 185 11.90 -7.39 6.30
CA ILE A 185 12.80 -6.42 6.95
C ILE A 185 14.09 -6.24 6.15
N PHE A 186 14.76 -7.34 5.77
CA PHE A 186 16.00 -7.27 4.98
C PHE A 186 15.79 -6.70 3.58
N ARG A 187 14.70 -7.08 2.91
CA ARG A 187 14.39 -6.57 1.57
C ARG A 187 14.16 -5.07 1.54
N HIS A 188 13.58 -4.53 2.61
CA HIS A 188 13.29 -3.10 2.76
C HIS A 188 14.36 -2.35 3.57
N GLY A 189 15.44 -3.02 3.98
CA GLY A 189 16.54 -2.41 4.74
C GLY A 189 16.14 -1.82 6.08
N LEU A 190 15.11 -2.36 6.75
CA LEU A 190 14.57 -1.79 7.99
C LEU A 190 15.48 -2.12 9.18
N TYR A 191 15.54 -1.23 10.18
CA TYR A 191 16.21 -1.37 11.47
C TYR A 191 17.74 -1.53 11.44
N HIS A 192 18.40 -1.33 10.30
CA HIS A 192 19.87 -1.35 10.19
C HIS A 192 20.51 0.02 10.47
N GLN A 193 21.79 0.00 10.86
CA GLN A 193 22.56 1.21 11.18
C GLN A 193 22.64 2.19 10.01
N ASP A 194 22.76 1.65 8.78
CA ASP A 194 22.84 2.43 7.54
C ASP A 194 21.46 2.69 6.92
N ASN A 195 20.39 2.33 7.61
CA ASN A 195 19.05 2.59 7.10
C ASN A 195 18.73 4.08 7.21
N PRO A 196 18.43 4.76 6.10
CA PRO A 196 17.99 6.16 6.12
C PRO A 196 16.79 6.41 7.04
N VAL A 197 15.99 5.39 7.36
CA VAL A 197 14.84 5.51 8.30
C VAL A 197 15.30 5.87 9.72
N ASN A 198 16.55 5.54 10.12
CA ASN A 198 17.09 6.01 11.40
C ASN A 198 17.31 7.53 11.42
N HIS A 199 17.45 8.14 10.23
CA HIS A 199 17.50 9.59 10.03
C HIS A 199 16.10 10.19 9.76
N TRP A 200 15.08 9.35 9.66
CA TRP A 200 13.71 9.75 9.31
C TRP A 200 13.13 10.82 10.24
N ALA A 201 13.47 10.80 11.52
CA ALA A 201 13.02 11.82 12.45
C ALA A 201 13.61 13.21 12.13
N ASP A 202 14.84 13.24 11.59
CA ASP A 202 15.48 14.46 11.17
C ASP A 202 15.03 14.85 9.75
N GLU A 203 14.89 13.87 8.86
CA GLU A 203 14.32 14.05 7.52
C GLU A 203 12.85 14.45 7.56
N HIS A 204 12.02 13.89 8.46
CA HIS A 204 10.63 14.34 8.66
C HIS A 204 10.55 15.77 9.19
N ARG A 205 11.50 16.18 10.02
CA ARG A 205 11.58 17.57 10.48
C ARG A 205 11.98 18.50 9.34
N GLU A 206 12.89 18.08 8.49
CA GLU A 206 13.29 18.78 7.27
C GLU A 206 12.17 18.78 6.23
N LEU A 207 11.48 17.64 6.02
CA LEU A 207 10.32 17.54 5.15
C LEU A 207 9.12 18.35 5.66
N ALA A 208 8.89 18.43 6.99
CA ALA A 208 7.86 19.31 7.56
C ALA A 208 8.20 20.80 7.38
N ASN A 209 9.49 21.13 7.26
CA ASN A 209 9.96 22.48 6.93
C ASN A 209 10.08 22.70 5.41
N TYR A 210 9.93 21.64 4.59
CA TYR A 210 9.95 21.73 3.15
C TYR A 210 8.75 22.55 2.67
N LYS A 211 9.02 23.71 2.11
CA LYS A 211 7.98 24.52 1.49
C LYS A 211 7.71 24.00 0.09
N PRO A 212 6.47 23.53 -0.22
CA PRO A 212 6.11 23.19 -1.59
C PRO A 212 6.34 24.42 -2.46
N GLY A 213 7.28 24.34 -3.40
CA GLY A 213 7.63 25.45 -4.28
C GLY A 213 9.11 25.79 -4.33
N ASP A 214 9.94 25.30 -3.38
CA ASP A 214 11.40 25.49 -3.41
C ASP A 214 12.04 24.81 -4.64
N TYR A 215 11.40 23.74 -5.14
CA TYR A 215 11.78 23.08 -6.40
C TYR A 215 10.58 22.98 -7.33
N PRO A 216 10.73 23.31 -8.61
CA PRO A 216 9.68 23.10 -9.60
C PRO A 216 9.35 21.60 -9.66
N LYS A 217 8.05 21.26 -9.65
CA LYS A 217 7.59 19.88 -9.72
C LYS A 217 7.13 19.57 -11.14
N PRO A 218 7.89 18.80 -11.93
CA PRO A 218 7.40 18.30 -13.20
C PRO A 218 6.26 17.31 -12.94
N SER A 219 5.28 17.31 -13.84
CA SER A 219 4.37 16.17 -13.94
C SER A 219 5.08 15.00 -14.62
N VAL A 220 4.62 13.80 -14.37
CA VAL A 220 5.08 12.61 -15.09
C VAL A 220 3.90 12.05 -15.87
N THR A 221 4.11 11.81 -17.15
CA THR A 221 3.16 11.11 -18.03
C THR A 221 3.76 9.79 -18.50
N VAL A 222 2.92 8.86 -18.87
CA VAL A 222 3.32 7.59 -19.49
C VAL A 222 2.63 7.48 -20.82
N THR A 223 3.40 7.29 -21.89
CA THR A 223 2.89 7.09 -23.26
C THR A 223 3.29 5.72 -23.78
N SER A 224 2.32 4.98 -24.31
CA SER A 224 2.45 3.56 -24.64
C SER A 224 2.50 3.34 -26.16
N VAL A 225 3.60 2.78 -26.68
CA VAL A 225 3.71 2.22 -28.03
C VAL A 225 3.18 0.79 -28.00
N VAL A 226 1.95 0.56 -28.41
CA VAL A 226 1.33 -0.77 -28.41
C VAL A 226 1.35 -1.34 -29.81
N ILE A 227 2.03 -2.48 -29.97
CA ILE A 227 2.22 -3.15 -31.26
C ILE A 227 1.45 -4.46 -31.31
N ASN A 228 0.51 -4.54 -32.24
CA ASN A 228 -0.21 -5.77 -32.58
C ASN A 228 0.55 -6.52 -33.67
N GLY A 229 1.22 -7.60 -33.29
CA GLY A 229 2.00 -8.44 -34.20
C GLY A 229 2.68 -9.59 -33.46
N ILE A 230 2.74 -10.77 -34.08
CA ILE A 230 3.41 -11.96 -33.55
C ILE A 230 4.66 -12.27 -34.39
N GLY A 231 5.78 -12.51 -33.71
CA GLY A 231 7.03 -12.97 -34.33
C GLY A 231 7.68 -11.94 -35.24
N GLU A 232 8.56 -12.40 -36.14
CA GLU A 232 9.15 -11.56 -37.20
C GLU A 232 8.08 -11.21 -38.24
N PRO A 233 8.06 -9.98 -38.81
CA PRO A 233 7.17 -9.64 -39.91
C PRO A 233 7.45 -10.55 -41.10
N THR A 234 6.43 -11.27 -41.48
CA THR A 234 6.45 -12.06 -42.73
C THR A 234 5.94 -11.24 -43.91
N ILE A 235 6.35 -11.60 -45.11
CA ILE A 235 5.87 -10.94 -46.35
C ILE A 235 4.34 -10.94 -46.34
N GLY A 236 3.74 -9.73 -46.41
CA GLY A 236 2.30 -9.53 -46.43
C GLY A 236 1.61 -9.31 -45.08
N ARG A 237 2.34 -9.38 -43.96
CA ARG A 237 1.83 -9.07 -42.63
C ARG A 237 2.65 -7.96 -41.97
N GLU A 238 2.09 -6.81 -41.91
CA GLU A 238 2.70 -5.63 -41.26
C GLU A 238 2.25 -5.51 -39.80
N ASP A 239 3.18 -5.14 -38.90
CA ASP A 239 2.85 -4.76 -37.55
C ASP A 239 1.89 -3.56 -37.54
N GLN A 240 0.94 -3.59 -36.61
CA GLN A 240 0.02 -2.48 -36.39
C GLN A 240 0.33 -1.80 -35.06
N VAL A 241 0.21 -0.48 -35.03
CA VAL A 241 0.32 0.32 -33.80
C VAL A 241 -1.04 0.87 -33.41
N LEU A 242 -1.32 0.86 -32.11
CA LEU A 242 -2.53 1.46 -31.53
C LEU A 242 -2.38 2.97 -31.49
N LEU A 243 -3.36 3.68 -32.06
CA LEU A 243 -3.48 5.13 -31.94
C LEU A 243 -4.86 5.49 -31.40
N VAL A 244 -4.91 6.59 -30.66
CA VAL A 244 -6.14 7.21 -30.14
C VAL A 244 -6.32 8.59 -30.75
N ARG A 245 -7.55 9.03 -30.97
CA ARG A 245 -7.87 10.36 -31.46
C ARG A 245 -8.24 11.25 -30.28
N ARG A 246 -7.47 12.32 -30.07
CA ARG A 246 -7.64 13.21 -28.91
C ARG A 246 -8.95 14.00 -28.96
N LYS A 247 -9.72 14.00 -27.86
CA LYS A 247 -10.92 14.84 -27.69
C LYS A 247 -10.59 16.29 -27.35
N ARG A 248 -9.53 16.50 -26.53
CA ARG A 248 -9.27 17.78 -25.86
C ARG A 248 -7.97 18.43 -26.30
N TRP A 249 -7.90 19.72 -26.09
CA TRP A 249 -6.66 20.49 -26.20
C TRP A 249 -5.64 20.04 -25.13
N PRO A 250 -4.31 20.08 -25.41
CA PRO A 250 -3.69 20.41 -26.69
C PRO A 250 -3.84 19.29 -27.74
N PHE A 251 -3.66 19.65 -29.01
CA PHE A 251 -3.75 18.73 -30.17
C PHE A 251 -5.13 18.03 -30.34
N ALA A 252 -6.23 18.67 -29.99
CA ALA A 252 -7.55 18.12 -30.23
C ALA A 252 -7.75 17.69 -31.70
N GLY A 253 -8.31 16.49 -31.94
CA GLY A 253 -8.52 15.90 -33.25
C GLY A 253 -7.28 15.22 -33.87
N TYR A 254 -6.09 15.38 -33.32
CA TYR A 254 -4.90 14.66 -33.77
C TYR A 254 -4.91 13.21 -33.28
N TRP A 255 -4.26 12.35 -34.04
CA TRP A 255 -3.91 11.01 -33.57
C TRP A 255 -2.72 11.07 -32.64
N ALA A 256 -2.70 10.22 -31.64
CA ALA A 256 -1.69 10.13 -30.59
C ALA A 256 -1.45 8.67 -30.19
N LEU A 257 -0.33 8.38 -29.58
CA LEU A 257 -0.16 7.17 -28.80
C LEU A 257 -1.00 7.31 -27.52
N PRO A 258 -1.61 6.23 -27.01
CA PRO A 258 -2.37 6.27 -25.75
C PRO A 258 -1.47 6.55 -24.56
N GLY A 259 -1.97 7.27 -23.56
CA GLY A 259 -1.23 7.60 -22.37
C GLY A 259 -1.76 8.82 -21.61
N GLY A 260 -1.31 8.98 -20.38
CA GLY A 260 -1.73 10.06 -19.49
C GLY A 260 -0.84 10.26 -18.28
N PHE A 261 -1.35 10.96 -17.28
CA PHE A 261 -0.61 11.32 -16.08
C PHE A 261 -0.56 10.16 -15.08
N THR A 262 0.60 10.02 -14.41
CA THR A 262 0.71 9.10 -13.27
C THR A 262 -0.09 9.61 -12.08
N ASN A 263 -0.72 8.69 -11.34
CA ASN A 263 -1.24 8.97 -10.01
C ASN A 263 -0.10 8.99 -8.97
N PRO A 264 -0.28 9.64 -7.81
CA PRO A 264 0.70 9.57 -6.74
C PRO A 264 1.03 8.12 -6.37
N HIS A 265 2.33 7.81 -6.34
CA HIS A 265 2.86 6.47 -6.01
C HIS A 265 2.51 5.35 -6.99
N GLU A 266 1.98 5.67 -8.17
CA GLU A 266 1.68 4.70 -9.22
C GLU A 266 2.96 4.32 -9.97
N PRO A 267 3.32 3.01 -10.07
CA PRO A 267 4.40 2.56 -10.93
C PRO A 267 4.15 2.89 -12.41
N ILE A 268 5.21 3.11 -13.16
CA ILE A 268 5.12 3.49 -14.58
C ILE A 268 4.39 2.43 -15.42
N GLU A 269 4.67 1.16 -15.16
CA GLU A 269 4.05 0.04 -15.85
C GLU A 269 2.55 -0.06 -15.54
N ASP A 270 2.14 0.19 -14.29
CA ASP A 270 0.73 0.20 -13.88
C ASP A 270 -0.02 1.38 -14.49
N CYS A 271 0.59 2.57 -14.54
CA CYS A 271 0.05 3.73 -15.22
C CYS A 271 -0.19 3.43 -16.71
N GLY A 272 0.79 2.87 -17.40
CA GLY A 272 0.65 2.47 -18.80
C GLY A 272 -0.51 1.48 -19.02
N CYS A 273 -0.68 0.50 -18.12
CA CYS A 273 -1.78 -0.46 -18.18
C CYS A 273 -3.14 0.20 -17.93
N ARG A 274 -3.22 1.09 -16.95
CA ARG A 274 -4.46 1.82 -16.61
C ARG A 274 -4.92 2.72 -17.76
N GLU A 275 -4.03 3.56 -18.27
CA GLU A 275 -4.34 4.47 -19.38
C GLU A 275 -4.77 3.71 -20.65
N LEU A 276 -4.11 2.61 -20.97
CA LEU A 276 -4.52 1.75 -22.10
C LEU A 276 -5.94 1.22 -21.91
N ASN A 277 -6.30 0.81 -20.70
CA ASN A 277 -7.63 0.31 -20.42
C ASN A 277 -8.68 1.43 -20.48
N GLU A 278 -8.41 2.60 -19.90
CA GLU A 278 -9.32 3.76 -19.85
C GLU A 278 -9.58 4.34 -21.25
N GLU A 279 -8.53 4.50 -22.05
CA GLU A 279 -8.64 5.12 -23.38
C GLU A 279 -9.06 4.16 -24.50
N THR A 280 -8.82 2.86 -24.36
CA THR A 280 -8.97 1.90 -25.48
C THR A 280 -9.70 0.60 -25.14
N GLY A 281 -9.99 0.35 -23.86
CA GLY A 281 -10.53 -0.91 -23.36
C GLY A 281 -9.54 -2.08 -23.39
N LEU A 282 -8.29 -1.84 -23.77
CA LEU A 282 -7.26 -2.88 -23.88
C LEU A 282 -6.73 -3.26 -22.51
N VAL A 283 -6.77 -4.55 -22.16
CA VAL A 283 -6.20 -5.07 -20.91
C VAL A 283 -4.81 -5.59 -21.17
N VAL A 284 -3.83 -5.00 -20.49
CA VAL A 284 -2.41 -5.36 -20.51
C VAL A 284 -1.94 -5.49 -19.07
N TYR A 285 -0.95 -6.34 -18.80
CA TYR A 285 -0.40 -6.54 -17.47
C TYR A 285 0.99 -5.89 -17.34
N PRO A 286 1.38 -5.39 -16.14
CA PRO A 286 2.63 -4.67 -15.93
C PRO A 286 3.89 -5.45 -16.37
N ASN A 287 3.88 -6.77 -16.23
CA ASN A 287 4.99 -7.63 -16.67
C ASN A 287 5.17 -7.69 -18.20
N GLN A 288 4.19 -7.22 -18.96
CA GLN A 288 4.27 -7.12 -20.45
C GLN A 288 4.82 -5.78 -20.91
N VAL A 289 4.80 -4.76 -20.04
CA VAL A 289 5.26 -3.41 -20.34
C VAL A 289 6.77 -3.33 -20.23
N ARG A 290 7.41 -2.64 -21.18
CA ARG A 290 8.85 -2.37 -21.18
C ARG A 290 9.08 -0.88 -21.36
N GLN A 291 9.97 -0.31 -20.57
CA GLN A 291 10.37 1.09 -20.72
C GLN A 291 11.21 1.27 -21.99
N LEU A 292 10.92 2.31 -22.72
CA LEU A 292 11.64 2.69 -23.92
C LEU A 292 12.65 3.81 -23.61
N LYS A 293 12.14 4.97 -23.21
CA LYS A 293 12.95 6.17 -22.96
C LYS A 293 12.13 7.24 -22.25
N VAL A 294 12.79 8.18 -21.60
CA VAL A 294 12.17 9.41 -21.09
C VAL A 294 12.29 10.51 -22.12
N TYR A 295 11.21 11.24 -22.36
CA TYR A 295 11.10 12.35 -23.32
C TYR A 295 10.81 13.63 -22.57
N ILE A 296 11.32 14.72 -23.13
CA ILE A 296 11.05 16.09 -22.66
C ILE A 296 10.25 16.80 -23.74
N PRO A 297 9.22 17.58 -23.42
CA PRO A 297 8.48 18.37 -24.37
C PRO A 297 9.39 19.26 -25.22
N GLU A 298 9.25 19.20 -26.53
CA GLU A 298 10.01 20.01 -27.49
C GLU A 298 9.15 21.13 -28.09
N ASP A 299 7.82 20.94 -28.15
CA ASP A 299 6.87 21.92 -28.67
C ASP A 299 6.29 22.76 -27.52
N PRO A 300 6.27 24.10 -27.63
CA PRO A 300 5.65 24.96 -26.62
C PRO A 300 4.19 24.62 -26.31
N ARG A 301 3.48 23.97 -27.22
CA ARG A 301 2.09 23.49 -27.00
C ARG A 301 1.98 22.31 -26.04
N GLU A 302 3.10 21.63 -25.77
CA GLU A 302 3.19 20.51 -24.83
C GLU A 302 3.37 20.99 -23.39
N SER A 303 3.66 22.29 -23.21
CA SER A 303 3.92 22.90 -21.92
C SER A 303 2.94 24.03 -21.65
N VAL A 304 2.31 24.02 -20.49
CA VAL A 304 1.58 25.18 -19.97
C VAL A 304 2.57 26.04 -19.20
N PRO A 305 2.50 27.38 -19.25
CA PRO A 305 3.38 28.23 -18.46
C PRO A 305 3.42 27.82 -16.99
N GLY A 306 4.61 27.49 -16.49
CA GLY A 306 4.81 26.99 -15.11
C GLY A 306 4.57 25.50 -14.90
N HIS A 307 4.16 24.74 -15.94
CA HIS A 307 4.03 23.29 -15.89
C HIS A 307 4.77 22.63 -17.05
N TRP A 308 5.60 21.67 -16.75
CA TRP A 308 6.24 20.80 -17.72
C TRP A 308 6.07 19.34 -17.28
N ALA A 309 6.12 18.41 -18.20
CA ALA A 309 6.04 16.99 -17.91
C ALA A 309 7.27 16.25 -18.44
N TYR A 310 7.75 15.27 -17.70
CA TYR A 310 8.55 14.19 -18.25
C TYR A 310 7.62 13.12 -18.76
N ASP A 311 7.79 12.70 -20.00
CA ASP A 311 6.98 11.65 -20.60
C ASP A 311 7.79 10.36 -20.70
N VAL A 312 7.37 9.34 -19.95
CA VAL A 312 8.01 8.03 -19.95
C VAL A 312 7.38 7.19 -21.06
N GLY A 313 8.12 7.05 -22.16
CA GLY A 313 7.72 6.15 -23.24
C GLY A 313 7.89 4.70 -22.81
N VAL A 314 6.82 3.93 -22.95
CA VAL A 314 6.83 2.48 -22.76
C VAL A 314 6.34 1.77 -24.01
N TYR A 315 6.60 0.47 -24.12
CA TYR A 315 6.06 -0.32 -25.23
C TYR A 315 5.55 -1.68 -24.76
N VAL A 316 4.55 -2.16 -25.50
CA VAL A 316 3.96 -3.50 -25.36
C VAL A 316 3.84 -4.12 -26.73
N ARG A 317 4.19 -5.39 -26.85
CA ARG A 317 4.04 -6.15 -28.09
C ARG A 317 3.27 -7.44 -27.82
N GLY A 318 2.29 -7.73 -28.65
CA GLY A 318 1.47 -8.93 -28.49
C GLY A 318 0.42 -9.08 -29.58
N THR A 319 -0.51 -9.99 -29.39
CA THR A 319 -1.73 -10.10 -30.19
C THR A 319 -2.89 -9.54 -29.40
N PHE A 320 -3.54 -8.55 -29.98
CA PHE A 320 -4.61 -7.84 -29.34
C PHE A 320 -5.88 -7.87 -30.18
N GLY A 321 -7.03 -7.79 -29.51
CA GLY A 321 -8.35 -7.75 -30.12
C GLY A 321 -8.75 -6.34 -30.61
N PRO A 322 -10.06 -6.15 -30.90
CA PRO A 322 -10.62 -4.86 -31.24
C PRO A 322 -10.49 -3.87 -30.07
N VAL A 323 -10.39 -2.59 -30.40
CA VAL A 323 -10.27 -1.48 -29.46
C VAL A 323 -11.39 -0.49 -29.67
N GLN A 324 -11.73 0.29 -28.65
CA GLN A 324 -12.77 1.31 -28.73
C GLN A 324 -12.32 2.55 -27.95
N GLY A 325 -12.50 3.75 -28.50
CA GLY A 325 -12.19 4.99 -27.80
C GLY A 325 -13.01 5.13 -26.52
N GLY A 326 -12.32 5.46 -25.42
CA GLY A 326 -12.88 5.72 -24.10
C GLY A 326 -12.25 6.97 -23.49
N ASP A 327 -12.73 7.42 -22.35
CA ASP A 327 -12.31 8.62 -21.62
C ASP A 327 -11.96 9.81 -22.54
N ASP A 328 -10.70 10.23 -22.59
CA ASP A 328 -10.20 11.36 -23.40
C ASP A 328 -9.94 11.00 -24.88
N ALA A 329 -10.08 9.74 -25.28
CA ALA A 329 -9.98 9.27 -26.65
C ALA A 329 -11.35 9.27 -27.35
N ALA A 330 -11.49 10.08 -28.43
CA ALA A 330 -12.69 10.10 -29.27
C ALA A 330 -12.84 8.81 -30.07
N GLU A 331 -11.73 8.19 -30.43
CA GLU A 331 -11.61 7.01 -31.28
C GLU A 331 -10.31 6.29 -30.92
N ALA A 332 -10.32 4.97 -31.00
CA ALA A 332 -9.10 4.15 -30.94
C ALA A 332 -9.07 3.21 -32.14
N ALA A 333 -7.92 3.06 -32.78
CA ALA A 333 -7.80 2.24 -33.98
C ALA A 333 -6.38 1.69 -34.17
N TRP A 334 -6.29 0.52 -34.82
CA TRP A 334 -5.04 -0.08 -35.25
C TRP A 334 -4.61 0.47 -36.61
N PHE A 335 -3.41 1.03 -36.69
CA PHE A 335 -2.81 1.55 -37.90
C PHE A 335 -1.63 0.68 -38.33
N PRO A 336 -1.46 0.39 -39.63
CA PRO A 336 -0.19 -0.14 -40.12
C PRO A 336 0.96 0.74 -39.63
N LEU A 337 2.02 0.14 -39.11
CA LEU A 337 3.16 0.88 -38.54
C LEU A 337 3.78 1.84 -39.56
N SER A 338 3.86 1.43 -40.81
CA SER A 338 4.34 2.26 -41.94
C SER A 338 3.48 3.48 -42.18
N VAL A 339 2.17 3.39 -41.97
CA VAL A 339 1.23 4.51 -42.08
C VAL A 339 1.35 5.44 -40.89
N ALA A 340 1.37 4.89 -39.67
CA ALA A 340 1.50 5.67 -38.45
C ALA A 340 2.78 6.53 -38.42
N ARG A 341 3.90 5.99 -38.85
CA ARG A 341 5.18 6.72 -38.96
C ARG A 341 5.14 7.92 -39.89
N ARG A 342 4.26 7.91 -40.90
CA ARG A 342 4.06 9.03 -41.86
C ARG A 342 2.94 9.95 -41.42
N THR A 343 2.10 9.55 -40.50
CA THR A 343 1.01 10.36 -39.94
C THR A 343 1.58 11.36 -38.96
N ARG A 344 1.15 12.62 -39.03
CA ARG A 344 1.51 13.61 -38.00
C ARG A 344 0.74 13.33 -36.72
N LEU A 345 1.43 12.81 -35.73
CA LEU A 345 0.88 12.55 -34.42
C LEU A 345 0.95 13.79 -33.52
N ALA A 346 0.15 13.78 -32.45
CA ALA A 346 0.26 14.78 -31.39
C ALA A 346 1.59 14.63 -30.65
N PHE A 347 2.02 15.70 -30.03
CA PHE A 347 3.24 15.73 -29.20
C PHE A 347 4.49 15.23 -29.97
N HIS A 348 5.42 14.67 -29.27
CA HIS A 348 6.62 14.02 -29.80
C HIS A 348 6.42 12.52 -30.14
N HIS A 349 5.15 12.07 -30.31
CA HIS A 349 4.82 10.65 -30.48
C HIS A 349 5.41 10.04 -31.77
N ASN A 350 5.63 10.82 -32.84
CA ASN A 350 6.37 10.31 -33.97
C ASN A 350 7.80 9.90 -33.61
N ARG A 351 8.48 10.66 -32.73
CA ARG A 351 9.80 10.33 -32.25
C ARG A 351 9.81 9.06 -31.41
N MET A 352 8.79 8.85 -30.58
CA MET A 352 8.64 7.59 -29.81
C MET A 352 8.53 6.37 -30.73
N LEU A 353 7.73 6.46 -31.82
CA LEU A 353 7.63 5.38 -32.80
C LEU A 353 8.97 5.10 -33.48
N GLU A 354 9.74 6.13 -33.83
CA GLU A 354 11.05 5.96 -34.44
C GLU A 354 12.06 5.33 -33.46
N ASP A 355 12.04 5.77 -32.19
CA ASP A 355 12.90 5.21 -31.15
C ASP A 355 12.53 3.74 -30.84
N TYR A 356 11.22 3.39 -30.85
CA TYR A 356 10.77 2.02 -30.76
C TYR A 356 11.33 1.16 -31.91
N VAL A 357 11.18 1.61 -33.16
CA VAL A 357 11.67 0.89 -34.35
C VAL A 357 13.17 0.65 -34.27
N LYS A 358 13.95 1.65 -33.83
CA LYS A 358 15.39 1.51 -33.58
C LYS A 358 15.72 0.51 -32.48
N ALA A 359 14.94 0.55 -31.39
CA ALA A 359 15.18 -0.33 -30.23
C ALA A 359 14.98 -1.82 -30.57
N ILE A 360 14.06 -2.13 -31.50
CA ILE A 360 13.85 -3.51 -31.97
C ILE A 360 14.74 -3.90 -33.16
N GLY A 361 15.72 -3.07 -33.53
CA GLY A 361 16.71 -3.36 -34.57
C GLY A 361 16.17 -3.27 -36.00
N ARG A 362 15.20 -2.40 -36.26
CA ARG A 362 14.55 -2.20 -37.57
C ARG A 362 14.72 -0.80 -38.10
#